data_477d829bf730b8e69ae4d26ebdc234d4
#
_entry.id   477d829bf730b8e69ae4d26ebdc234d4
#
_cell.length_a   1.000
_cell.length_b   1.000
_cell.length_c   1.000
_cell.angle_alpha   90.00
_cell.angle_beta   90.00
_cell.angle_gamma   90.00
#
_symmetry.space_group_name_H-M   'P 1'
#
loop_
_entity.id
_entity.type
_entity.pdbx_description
1 polymer ?
#
loop_
_entity_poly.entity_id
_entity_poly.type
_entity_poly.pdbx_seq_one_letter_code
_entity_poly.pdbx_strand_id
1 'polypeptide(L)'
;EHDAITTYDDPCDIIEMPEIHRGVAVAYCDSPGPFETAELTTFYAVSPTPADWDESRVASFYREYNGHMLHNLTVHEAMPGHVLQLQHDRRSPRVTKARAAFMSGVFVEGWAVYAEEFMVSRGYAPRAAADRERAALAIRLQQLKMQLRMTINAILDVRVHSRGMTEDEGMRLMQVRGHQEEGEAVGKWRRALLTSTQLSTYFVGYVGVRDLVADVRAAHPSWTDRQVHDAVLAHGSVSPRHLRTLLGL
;
A
#
# COMPACT_ATOMS: atom_id res chain seq x y z
N GLU A 1 12.46 5.79 16.07
CA GLU A 1 12.13 6.90 17.00
C GLU A 1 10.77 6.68 17.69
N HIS A 2 9.79 6.04 17.06
CA HIS A 2 8.42 5.93 17.59
C HIS A 2 8.08 4.57 18.20
N ASP A 3 8.97 3.60 18.17
CA ASP A 3 8.72 2.26 18.73
C ASP A 3 7.33 1.68 18.33
N ALA A 4 7.05 1.76 17.05
CA ALA A 4 5.71 1.58 16.52
C ALA A 4 5.35 0.13 16.15
N ILE A 5 6.34 -0.66 15.75
CA ILE A 5 6.19 -2.03 15.24
C ILE A 5 7.52 -2.75 15.43
N THR A 6 7.50 -4.04 15.73
CA THR A 6 8.71 -4.87 15.72
C THR A 6 9.26 -4.98 14.30
N THR A 7 10.55 -4.66 14.12
CA THR A 7 11.27 -4.73 12.85
C THR A 7 12.24 -5.92 12.86
N TYR A 8 12.57 -6.42 11.67
CA TYR A 8 13.49 -7.52 11.45
C TYR A 8 14.62 -7.09 10.50
N ASP A 9 15.76 -7.74 10.59
CA ASP A 9 16.95 -7.46 9.78
C ASP A 9 17.00 -8.27 8.46
N ASP A 10 15.84 -8.73 7.97
CA ASP A 10 15.77 -9.44 6.70
C ASP A 10 16.23 -8.51 5.55
N PRO A 11 17.03 -9.01 4.60
CA PRO A 11 17.54 -8.18 3.52
C PRO A 11 16.41 -7.72 2.61
N CYS A 12 16.48 -6.43 2.23
CA CYS A 12 15.57 -5.83 1.27
C CYS A 12 16.37 -4.92 0.33
N ASP A 13 16.38 -5.26 -0.96
CA ASP A 13 17.08 -4.51 -1.98
C ASP A 13 16.11 -3.71 -2.84
N ILE A 14 16.49 -2.47 -3.18
CA ILE A 14 15.76 -1.66 -4.14
C ILE A 14 16.32 -1.97 -5.52
N ILE A 15 15.47 -2.41 -6.43
CA ILE A 15 15.84 -2.79 -7.78
C ILE A 15 15.02 -2.06 -8.85
N GLU A 16 15.57 -1.96 -10.05
CA GLU A 16 14.79 -1.60 -11.23
C GLU A 16 13.80 -2.73 -11.55
N MET A 17 12.54 -2.38 -11.77
CA MET A 17 11.49 -3.34 -12.07
C MET A 17 11.81 -4.13 -13.36
N PRO A 18 11.75 -5.46 -13.35
CA PRO A 18 11.88 -6.29 -14.55
C PRO A 18 10.93 -5.86 -15.66
N GLU A 19 11.39 -5.87 -16.90
CA GLU A 19 10.67 -5.33 -18.06
C GLU A 19 9.25 -5.92 -18.22
N ILE A 20 9.09 -7.22 -17.96
CA ILE A 20 7.80 -7.92 -18.06
C ILE A 20 6.71 -7.35 -17.16
N HIS A 21 7.08 -6.64 -16.08
CA HIS A 21 6.13 -6.05 -15.12
C HIS A 21 5.89 -4.56 -15.32
N ARG A 22 6.65 -3.91 -16.21
CA ARG A 22 6.53 -2.47 -16.47
C ARG A 22 5.20 -2.13 -17.14
N GLY A 23 4.66 -0.96 -16.80
CA GLY A 23 3.38 -0.49 -17.34
C GLY A 23 2.12 -1.03 -16.66
N VAL A 24 2.26 -1.98 -15.72
CA VAL A 24 1.15 -2.50 -14.89
C VAL A 24 1.15 -1.86 -13.50
N ALA A 25 2.33 -1.71 -12.91
CA ALA A 25 2.52 -1.06 -11.61
C ALA A 25 3.70 -0.09 -11.68
N VAL A 26 3.73 0.88 -10.76
CA VAL A 26 4.86 1.81 -10.61
C VAL A 26 5.93 1.23 -9.69
N ALA A 27 5.49 0.47 -8.72
CA ALA A 27 6.37 -0.27 -7.81
C ALA A 27 5.64 -1.50 -7.30
N TYR A 28 6.39 -2.45 -6.75
CA TYR A 28 5.86 -3.57 -6.00
C TYR A 28 6.90 -4.13 -5.03
N CYS A 29 6.41 -4.80 -4.00
CA CYS A 29 7.21 -5.62 -3.09
C CYS A 29 7.19 -7.08 -3.59
N ASP A 30 8.38 -7.66 -3.81
CA ASP A 30 8.58 -9.08 -4.13
C ASP A 30 9.26 -9.76 -2.94
N SER A 31 8.45 -10.38 -2.11
CA SER A 31 8.89 -11.07 -0.90
C SER A 31 9.04 -12.57 -1.15
N PRO A 32 9.98 -13.25 -0.47
CA PRO A 32 10.05 -14.71 -0.50
C PRO A 32 8.70 -15.34 -0.19
N GLY A 33 8.43 -16.47 -0.84
CA GLY A 33 7.19 -17.20 -0.67
C GLY A 33 6.96 -17.65 0.78
N PRO A 34 5.69 -17.85 1.19
CA PRO A 34 5.35 -18.12 2.60
C PRO A 34 5.88 -19.48 3.12
N PHE A 35 6.34 -20.34 2.24
CA PHE A 35 6.94 -21.65 2.58
C PHE A 35 8.45 -21.71 2.38
N GLU A 36 9.05 -20.61 1.95
CA GLU A 36 10.50 -20.52 1.83
C GLU A 36 11.14 -20.50 3.21
N THR A 37 12.10 -21.41 3.41
CA THR A 37 12.86 -21.55 4.67
C THR A 37 14.26 -20.94 4.56
N ALA A 38 14.75 -20.68 3.34
CA ALA A 38 16.02 -20.02 3.11
C ALA A 38 15.93 -18.52 3.42
N GLU A 39 17.06 -17.93 3.82
CA GLU A 39 17.20 -16.48 3.88
C GLU A 39 17.28 -15.95 2.44
N LEU A 40 16.18 -15.41 1.95
CA LEU A 40 16.08 -14.81 0.64
C LEU A 40 15.83 -13.31 0.77
N THR A 41 16.40 -12.56 -0.16
CA THR A 41 16.21 -11.11 -0.23
C THR A 41 14.80 -10.78 -0.71
N THR A 42 14.16 -9.83 -0.03
CA THR A 42 12.96 -9.17 -0.54
C THR A 42 13.39 -8.06 -1.51
N PHE A 43 12.65 -7.88 -2.60
CA PHE A 43 12.92 -6.81 -3.55
C PHE A 43 11.81 -5.75 -3.51
N TYR A 44 12.22 -4.50 -3.38
CA TYR A 44 11.38 -3.35 -3.67
C TYR A 44 11.69 -2.91 -5.10
N ALA A 45 10.85 -3.31 -6.05
CA ALA A 45 11.04 -3.04 -7.47
C ALA A 45 10.35 -1.72 -7.87
N VAL A 46 11.09 -0.82 -8.51
CA VAL A 46 10.59 0.48 -8.97
C VAL A 46 10.65 0.56 -10.49
N SER A 47 9.55 0.93 -11.14
CA SER A 47 9.48 1.03 -12.59
C SER A 47 10.15 2.30 -13.09
N PRO A 48 11.12 2.21 -14.03
CA PRO A 48 11.53 3.37 -14.80
C PRO A 48 10.42 3.79 -15.77
N THR A 49 10.52 4.99 -16.31
CA THR A 49 9.67 5.40 -17.43
C THR A 49 10.03 4.57 -18.68
N PRO A 50 9.04 4.06 -19.45
CA PRO A 50 9.30 3.39 -20.71
C PRO A 50 10.07 4.27 -21.70
N ALA A 51 10.99 3.65 -22.44
CA ALA A 51 11.89 4.37 -23.37
C ALA A 51 11.15 4.98 -24.60
N ASP A 52 9.96 4.48 -24.88
CA ASP A 52 9.10 4.94 -25.99
C ASP A 52 8.18 6.10 -25.61
N TRP A 53 8.25 6.58 -24.36
CA TRP A 53 7.46 7.72 -23.94
C TRP A 53 8.08 9.04 -24.40
N ASP A 54 7.24 9.95 -24.90
CA ASP A 54 7.65 11.31 -25.16
C ASP A 54 7.93 12.11 -23.87
N GLU A 55 8.63 13.25 -24.03
CA GLU A 55 9.02 14.10 -22.90
C GLU A 55 7.83 14.60 -22.07
N SER A 56 6.69 14.87 -22.70
CA SER A 56 5.49 15.36 -22.02
C SER A 56 4.92 14.28 -21.10
N ARG A 57 4.89 13.03 -21.56
CA ARG A 57 4.41 11.90 -20.80
C ARG A 57 5.36 11.55 -19.64
N VAL A 58 6.67 11.60 -19.89
CA VAL A 58 7.70 11.45 -18.85
C VAL A 58 7.55 12.54 -17.78
N ALA A 59 7.38 13.80 -18.18
CA ALA A 59 7.17 14.90 -17.25
C ALA A 59 5.87 14.75 -16.44
N SER A 60 4.78 14.28 -17.06
CA SER A 60 3.52 13.97 -16.38
C SER A 60 3.71 12.88 -15.33
N PHE A 61 4.43 11.81 -15.67
CA PHE A 61 4.74 10.73 -14.74
C PHE A 61 5.53 11.23 -13.52
N TYR A 62 6.58 12.04 -13.71
CA TYR A 62 7.35 12.55 -12.58
C TYR A 62 6.65 13.65 -11.77
N ARG A 63 5.62 14.32 -12.32
CA ARG A 63 4.72 15.16 -11.51
C ARG A 63 3.85 14.31 -10.59
N GLU A 64 3.34 13.18 -11.08
CA GLU A 64 2.57 12.24 -10.26
C GLU A 64 3.44 11.59 -9.18
N TYR A 65 4.58 11.02 -9.59
CA TYR A 65 5.52 10.31 -8.72
C TYR A 65 6.72 11.18 -8.34
N ASN A 66 6.43 12.38 -7.85
CA ASN A 66 7.45 13.30 -7.35
C ASN A 66 8.12 12.77 -6.06
N GLY A 67 9.23 13.42 -5.64
CA GLY A 67 10.01 12.96 -4.50
C GLY A 67 9.21 12.75 -3.21
N HIS A 68 8.19 13.57 -2.94
CA HIS A 68 7.34 13.39 -1.76
C HIS A 68 6.40 12.19 -1.89
N MET A 69 5.87 11.95 -3.10
CA MET A 69 5.08 10.75 -3.39
C MET A 69 5.93 9.49 -3.29
N LEU A 70 7.20 9.51 -3.73
CA LEU A 70 8.11 8.38 -3.57
C LEU A 70 8.33 8.01 -2.10
N HIS A 71 8.38 8.98 -1.19
CA HIS A 71 8.43 8.67 0.25
C HIS A 71 7.16 7.97 0.73
N ASN A 72 5.98 8.43 0.30
CA ASN A 72 4.72 7.75 0.64
C ASN A 72 4.66 6.35 0.03
N LEU A 73 5.07 6.20 -1.23
CA LEU A 73 5.15 4.91 -1.92
C LEU A 73 6.12 3.95 -1.21
N THR A 74 7.28 4.44 -0.74
CA THR A 74 8.23 3.62 0.02
C THR A 74 7.66 3.17 1.36
N VAL A 75 6.85 3.98 2.02
CA VAL A 75 6.09 3.56 3.21
C VAL A 75 5.13 2.43 2.87
N HIS A 76 4.43 2.52 1.74
CA HIS A 76 3.48 1.50 1.28
C HIS A 76 4.17 0.19 0.91
N GLU A 77 5.18 0.24 0.03
CA GLU A 77 5.83 -0.96 -0.53
C GLU A 77 6.85 -1.57 0.43
N ALA A 78 7.54 -0.75 1.23
CA ALA A 78 8.61 -1.21 2.10
C ALA A 78 8.26 -1.14 3.59
N MET A 79 8.70 -0.10 4.28
CA MET A 79 8.63 0.02 5.75
C MET A 79 7.77 1.20 6.19
N PRO A 80 6.74 0.96 7.00
CA PRO A 80 6.27 -0.29 7.60
C PRO A 80 5.17 -1.02 6.82
N GLY A 81 5.08 -0.81 5.49
CA GLY A 81 4.10 -1.42 4.60
C GLY A 81 4.36 -2.89 4.28
N HIS A 82 4.34 -3.24 2.98
CA HIS A 82 4.35 -4.63 2.51
C HIS A 82 5.57 -5.42 2.97
N VAL A 83 6.80 -4.90 2.86
CA VAL A 83 8.00 -5.64 3.28
C VAL A 83 7.88 -6.06 4.74
N LEU A 84 7.58 -5.11 5.64
CA LEU A 84 7.48 -5.42 7.07
C LEU A 84 6.30 -6.35 7.39
N GLN A 85 5.14 -6.11 6.79
CA GLN A 85 3.95 -6.94 6.98
C GLN A 85 4.22 -8.40 6.56
N LEU A 86 4.89 -8.63 5.43
CA LEU A 86 5.22 -9.96 4.95
C LEU A 86 6.34 -10.62 5.78
N GLN A 87 7.27 -9.85 6.35
CA GLN A 87 8.23 -10.35 7.34
C GLN A 87 7.53 -10.90 8.60
N HIS A 88 6.49 -10.21 9.09
CA HIS A 88 5.65 -10.70 10.19
C HIS A 88 4.85 -11.93 9.79
N ASP A 89 4.28 -11.94 8.58
CA ASP A 89 3.48 -13.07 8.07
C ASP A 89 4.30 -14.36 8.03
N ARG A 90 5.52 -14.33 7.50
CA ARG A 90 6.45 -15.47 7.47
C ARG A 90 6.81 -16.00 8.86
N ARG A 91 6.77 -15.17 9.89
CA ARG A 91 7.08 -15.53 11.28
C ARG A 91 5.85 -15.93 12.09
N SER A 92 4.65 -15.83 11.52
CA SER A 92 3.43 -16.17 12.23
C SER A 92 3.35 -17.67 12.52
N PRO A 93 3.42 -18.13 13.79
CA PRO A 93 3.42 -19.55 14.13
C PRO A 93 2.05 -20.20 13.93
N ARG A 94 1.01 -19.40 13.66
CA ARG A 94 -0.38 -19.82 13.56
C ARG A 94 -0.87 -19.95 12.11
N VAL A 95 0.03 -19.75 11.14
CA VAL A 95 -0.33 -19.85 9.73
C VAL A 95 -0.47 -21.30 9.33
N THR A 96 -1.65 -21.69 8.86
CA THR A 96 -1.84 -22.97 8.16
C THR A 96 -1.34 -22.85 6.73
N LYS A 97 -1.04 -23.96 6.07
CA LYS A 97 -0.65 -23.98 4.63
C LYS A 97 -1.69 -23.25 3.76
N ALA A 98 -2.99 -23.46 4.03
CA ALA A 98 -4.05 -22.77 3.30
C ALA A 98 -4.01 -21.25 3.51
N ARG A 99 -3.83 -20.79 4.75
CA ARG A 99 -3.73 -19.34 5.05
C ARG A 99 -2.49 -18.72 4.44
N ALA A 100 -1.38 -19.41 4.43
CA ALA A 100 -0.15 -18.94 3.80
C ALA A 100 -0.28 -18.84 2.27
N ALA A 101 -0.92 -19.84 1.64
CA ALA A 101 -1.11 -19.85 0.19
C ALA A 101 -2.19 -18.85 -0.29
N PHE A 102 -3.19 -18.54 0.53
CA PHE A 102 -4.34 -17.69 0.19
C PHE A 102 -4.38 -16.45 1.08
N MET A 103 -3.38 -15.59 0.93
CA MET A 103 -3.33 -14.29 1.61
C MET A 103 -4.53 -13.42 1.24
N SER A 104 -5.05 -12.68 2.21
CA SER A 104 -6.12 -11.71 1.99
C SER A 104 -5.56 -10.41 1.39
N GLY A 105 -5.79 -10.17 0.10
CA GLY A 105 -5.42 -8.90 -0.53
C GLY A 105 -6.06 -7.68 0.17
N VAL A 106 -7.25 -7.85 0.73
CA VAL A 106 -7.91 -6.80 1.56
C VAL A 106 -7.08 -6.45 2.80
N PHE A 107 -6.43 -7.43 3.45
CA PHE A 107 -5.56 -7.15 4.58
C PHE A 107 -4.22 -6.55 4.12
N VAL A 108 -3.60 -7.16 3.12
CA VAL A 108 -2.27 -6.75 2.61
C VAL A 108 -2.28 -5.30 2.13
N GLU A 109 -3.21 -4.95 1.25
CA GLU A 109 -3.36 -3.57 0.76
C GLU A 109 -3.87 -2.62 1.85
N GLY A 110 -4.81 -3.10 2.66
CA GLY A 110 -5.36 -2.31 3.78
C GLY A 110 -4.31 -1.94 4.82
N TRP A 111 -3.41 -2.87 5.14
CA TRP A 111 -2.27 -2.60 6.03
C TRP A 111 -1.33 -1.55 5.45
N ALA A 112 -0.94 -1.67 4.19
CA ALA A 112 -0.02 -0.74 3.55
C ALA A 112 -0.58 0.69 3.51
N VAL A 113 -1.86 0.86 3.14
CA VAL A 113 -2.53 2.18 3.17
C VAL A 113 -2.70 2.71 4.60
N TYR A 114 -2.99 1.85 5.58
CA TYR A 114 -3.01 2.24 6.99
C TYR A 114 -1.62 2.70 7.46
N ALA A 115 -0.56 2.01 7.05
CA ALA A 115 0.82 2.38 7.37
C ALA A 115 1.19 3.77 6.82
N GLU A 116 0.73 4.14 5.63
CA GLU A 116 0.89 5.49 5.07
C GLU A 116 0.29 6.55 6.03
N GLU A 117 -0.96 6.39 6.43
CA GLU A 117 -1.64 7.32 7.35
C GLU A 117 -0.96 7.36 8.71
N PHE A 118 -0.60 6.19 9.26
CA PHE A 118 0.10 6.10 10.53
C PHE A 118 1.41 6.89 10.52
N MET A 119 2.24 6.71 9.49
CA MET A 119 3.53 7.39 9.38
C MET A 119 3.38 8.91 9.28
N VAL A 120 2.44 9.41 8.47
CA VAL A 120 2.20 10.86 8.38
C VAL A 120 1.59 11.44 9.65
N SER A 121 0.79 10.67 10.40
CA SER A 121 0.25 11.09 11.71
C SER A 121 1.35 11.26 12.77
N ARG A 122 2.49 10.59 12.57
CA ARG A 122 3.69 10.69 13.40
C ARG A 122 4.71 11.72 12.90
N GLY A 123 4.33 12.55 11.90
CA GLY A 123 5.19 13.59 11.36
C GLY A 123 6.37 13.05 10.56
N TYR A 124 6.17 11.93 9.85
CA TYR A 124 7.22 11.34 9.02
C TYR A 124 7.78 12.34 8.02
N ALA A 125 9.09 12.48 8.03
CA ALA A 125 9.88 13.25 7.08
C ALA A 125 11.27 12.65 6.91
N PRO A 126 11.90 12.76 5.72
CA PRO A 126 13.28 12.31 5.50
C PRO A 126 14.24 12.96 6.48
N ARG A 127 15.18 12.17 7.04
CA ARG A 127 16.19 12.71 7.96
C ARG A 127 17.08 13.78 7.31
N ALA A 128 17.33 13.64 6.00
CA ALA A 128 18.15 14.57 5.22
C ALA A 128 17.40 15.81 4.72
N ALA A 129 16.10 15.96 5.02
CA ALA A 129 15.34 17.13 4.60
C ALA A 129 15.85 18.39 5.32
N ALA A 130 16.19 19.44 4.55
CA ALA A 130 16.62 20.73 5.08
C ALA A 130 15.54 21.41 5.93
N ASP A 131 14.28 21.25 5.52
CA ASP A 131 13.08 21.68 6.25
C ASP A 131 12.18 20.46 6.45
N ARG A 132 12.27 19.85 7.62
CA ARG A 132 11.54 18.62 7.95
C ARG A 132 10.04 18.84 8.11
N GLU A 133 9.63 19.98 8.63
CA GLU A 133 8.21 20.32 8.80
C GLU A 133 7.52 20.44 7.43
N ARG A 134 8.12 21.22 6.54
CA ARG A 134 7.63 21.37 5.17
C ARG A 134 7.60 20.02 4.42
N ALA A 135 8.64 19.20 4.58
CA ALA A 135 8.69 17.86 3.98
C ALA A 135 7.57 16.95 4.52
N ALA A 136 7.32 16.95 5.83
CA ALA A 136 6.24 16.20 6.45
C ALA A 136 4.86 16.63 5.93
N LEU A 137 4.61 17.94 5.81
CA LEU A 137 3.37 18.47 5.25
C LEU A 137 3.20 18.08 3.77
N ALA A 138 4.27 18.14 2.98
CA ALA A 138 4.23 17.74 1.57
C ALA A 138 3.94 16.24 1.41
N ILE A 139 4.56 15.36 2.22
CA ILE A 139 4.28 13.92 2.23
C ILE A 139 2.85 13.65 2.67
N ARG A 140 2.35 14.35 3.70
CA ARG A 140 0.95 14.24 4.12
C ARG A 140 -0.01 14.62 3.00
N LEU A 141 0.30 15.63 2.20
CA LEU A 141 -0.52 16.03 1.05
C LEU A 141 -0.57 14.91 0.00
N GLN A 142 0.55 14.25 -0.27
CA GLN A 142 0.60 13.10 -1.16
C GLN A 142 -0.19 11.90 -0.59
N GLN A 143 -0.08 11.64 0.69
CA GLN A 143 -0.87 10.58 1.35
C GLN A 143 -2.38 10.86 1.23
N LEU A 144 -2.84 12.09 1.42
CA LEU A 144 -4.24 12.47 1.20
C LEU A 144 -4.67 12.28 -0.27
N LYS A 145 -3.78 12.59 -1.23
CA LYS A 145 -4.01 12.30 -2.65
C LYS A 145 -4.16 10.79 -2.89
N MET A 146 -3.36 9.96 -2.23
CA MET A 146 -3.50 8.50 -2.29
C MET A 146 -4.81 8.01 -1.67
N GLN A 147 -5.31 8.63 -0.61
CA GLN A 147 -6.65 8.33 -0.07
C GLN A 147 -7.77 8.66 -1.07
N LEU A 148 -7.70 9.78 -1.77
CA LEU A 148 -8.62 10.06 -2.88
C LEU A 148 -8.52 9.00 -3.97
N ARG A 149 -7.29 8.62 -4.34
CA ARG A 149 -7.03 7.61 -5.37
C ARG A 149 -7.59 6.25 -5.01
N MET A 150 -7.41 5.75 -3.78
CA MET A 150 -7.99 4.47 -3.35
C MET A 150 -9.53 4.51 -3.32
N THR A 151 -10.11 5.63 -2.93
CA THR A 151 -11.58 5.82 -2.96
C THR A 151 -12.09 5.76 -4.40
N ILE A 152 -11.41 6.45 -5.32
CA ILE A 152 -11.74 6.43 -6.75
C ILE A 152 -11.53 5.02 -7.33
N ASN A 153 -10.48 4.30 -6.93
CA ASN A 153 -10.26 2.91 -7.34
C ASN A 153 -11.46 2.03 -7.00
N ALA A 154 -12.03 2.16 -5.80
CA ALA A 154 -13.22 1.39 -5.40
C ALA A 154 -14.46 1.79 -6.22
N ILE A 155 -14.63 3.08 -6.52
CA ILE A 155 -15.73 3.57 -7.37
C ILE A 155 -15.58 3.04 -8.81
N LEU A 156 -14.37 3.08 -9.38
CA LEU A 156 -14.07 2.54 -10.71
C LEU A 156 -14.40 1.06 -10.78
N ASP A 157 -13.88 0.27 -9.83
CA ASP A 157 -14.09 -1.18 -9.78
C ASP A 157 -15.58 -1.54 -9.81
N VAL A 158 -16.37 -0.93 -8.91
CA VAL A 158 -17.82 -1.16 -8.86
C VAL A 158 -18.50 -0.69 -10.14
N ARG A 159 -18.22 0.53 -10.62
CA ARG A 159 -18.96 1.12 -11.74
C ARG A 159 -18.60 0.51 -13.08
N VAL A 160 -17.33 0.17 -13.31
CA VAL A 160 -16.89 -0.51 -14.54
C VAL A 160 -17.57 -1.86 -14.66
N HIS A 161 -17.55 -2.67 -13.58
CA HIS A 161 -18.02 -4.05 -13.65
C HIS A 161 -19.51 -4.24 -13.40
N SER A 162 -20.22 -3.25 -12.86
CA SER A 162 -21.64 -3.41 -12.50
C SER A 162 -22.56 -2.29 -12.96
N ARG A 163 -22.04 -1.19 -13.51
CA ARG A 163 -22.84 0.00 -13.86
C ARG A 163 -22.56 0.56 -15.25
N GLY A 164 -21.70 -0.09 -16.03
CA GLY A 164 -21.39 0.32 -17.41
C GLY A 164 -20.72 1.69 -17.52
N MET A 165 -19.81 2.02 -16.57
CA MET A 165 -19.06 3.28 -16.58
C MET A 165 -18.26 3.42 -17.87
N THR A 166 -18.36 4.57 -18.53
CA THR A 166 -17.58 4.87 -19.73
C THR A 166 -16.18 5.35 -19.39
N GLU A 167 -15.26 5.28 -20.37
CA GLU A 167 -13.89 5.79 -20.21
C GLU A 167 -13.88 7.28 -19.87
N ASP A 168 -14.67 8.10 -20.56
CA ASP A 168 -14.77 9.54 -20.31
C ASP A 168 -15.22 9.86 -18.87
N GLU A 169 -16.15 9.08 -18.32
CA GLU A 169 -16.58 9.24 -16.92
C GLU A 169 -15.47 8.85 -15.95
N GLY A 170 -14.77 7.74 -16.24
CA GLY A 170 -13.63 7.28 -15.44
C GLY A 170 -12.49 8.28 -15.46
N MET A 171 -12.10 8.76 -16.64
CA MET A 171 -11.03 9.76 -16.79
C MET A 171 -11.37 11.07 -16.07
N ARG A 172 -12.60 11.58 -16.21
CA ARG A 172 -13.04 12.78 -15.46
C ARG A 172 -13.00 12.57 -13.95
N LEU A 173 -13.42 11.39 -13.47
CA LEU A 173 -13.38 11.08 -12.05
C LEU A 173 -11.94 11.09 -11.52
N MET A 174 -11.01 10.47 -12.23
CA MET A 174 -9.61 10.38 -11.84
C MET A 174 -8.89 11.73 -11.92
N GLN A 175 -9.02 12.43 -13.04
CA GLN A 175 -8.28 13.67 -13.26
C GLN A 175 -8.87 14.87 -12.49
N VAL A 176 -10.19 15.07 -12.56
CA VAL A 176 -10.84 16.27 -11.98
C VAL A 176 -11.07 16.10 -10.46
N ARG A 177 -11.53 14.93 -10.02
CA ARG A 177 -11.83 14.71 -8.61
C ARG A 177 -10.66 14.10 -7.84
N GLY A 178 -9.83 13.32 -8.53
CA GLY A 178 -8.68 12.62 -7.94
C GLY A 178 -7.36 13.33 -8.13
N HIS A 179 -7.32 14.41 -8.92
CA HIS A 179 -6.09 15.16 -9.25
C HIS A 179 -4.96 14.26 -9.77
N GLN A 180 -5.34 13.17 -10.48
CA GLN A 180 -4.36 12.26 -11.09
C GLN A 180 -3.89 12.83 -12.42
N GLU A 181 -2.62 12.66 -12.72
CA GLU A 181 -2.04 13.00 -14.02
C GLU A 181 -2.62 12.07 -15.10
N GLU A 182 -2.68 12.56 -16.33
CA GLU A 182 -3.31 11.85 -17.45
C GLU A 182 -2.71 10.47 -17.69
N GLY A 183 -1.37 10.37 -17.70
CA GLY A 183 -0.67 9.09 -17.93
C GLY A 183 -1.03 8.03 -16.89
N GLU A 184 -1.16 8.43 -15.62
CA GLU A 184 -1.61 7.54 -14.53
C GLU A 184 -3.08 7.15 -14.71
N ALA A 185 -3.95 8.11 -15.06
CA ALA A 185 -5.38 7.85 -15.23
C ALA A 185 -5.65 6.87 -16.38
N VAL A 186 -4.94 6.99 -17.51
CA VAL A 186 -5.03 6.05 -18.65
C VAL A 186 -4.59 4.64 -18.24
N GLY A 187 -3.45 4.52 -17.54
CA GLY A 187 -2.98 3.22 -17.03
C GLY A 187 -3.98 2.60 -16.06
N LYS A 188 -4.53 3.42 -15.16
CA LYS A 188 -5.53 2.99 -14.17
C LYS A 188 -6.85 2.53 -14.82
N TRP A 189 -7.31 3.22 -15.85
CA TRP A 189 -8.49 2.81 -16.60
C TRP A 189 -8.30 1.41 -17.22
N ARG A 190 -7.16 1.18 -17.89
CA ARG A 190 -6.82 -0.14 -18.43
C ARG A 190 -6.79 -1.22 -17.34
N ARG A 191 -6.18 -0.94 -16.19
CA ARG A 191 -6.15 -1.87 -15.06
C ARG A 191 -7.56 -2.17 -14.54
N ALA A 192 -8.45 -1.16 -14.46
CA ALA A 192 -9.83 -1.35 -14.05
C ALA A 192 -10.61 -2.28 -14.99
N LEU A 193 -10.31 -2.27 -16.30
CA LEU A 193 -10.92 -3.19 -17.27
C LEU A 193 -10.37 -4.63 -17.17
N LEU A 194 -9.09 -4.77 -16.78
CA LEU A 194 -8.39 -6.05 -16.75
C LEU A 194 -8.58 -6.83 -15.44
N THR A 195 -8.95 -6.14 -14.36
CA THR A 195 -9.08 -6.74 -13.01
C THR A 195 -10.46 -6.46 -12.44
N SER A 196 -11.00 -7.39 -11.67
CA SER A 196 -12.26 -7.21 -10.94
C SER A 196 -12.02 -7.42 -9.45
N THR A 197 -12.60 -6.57 -8.61
CA THR A 197 -12.51 -6.55 -7.14
C THR A 197 -11.14 -6.18 -6.57
N GLN A 198 -10.06 -6.17 -7.36
CA GLN A 198 -8.72 -5.86 -6.90
C GLN A 198 -8.57 -4.37 -6.52
N LEU A 199 -9.12 -3.46 -7.33
CA LEU A 199 -9.04 -2.03 -7.05
C LEU A 199 -9.82 -1.61 -5.79
N SER A 200 -10.84 -2.37 -5.42
CA SER A 200 -11.61 -2.14 -4.19
C SER A 200 -10.85 -2.55 -2.92
N THR A 201 -9.83 -3.41 -3.02
CA THR A 201 -9.10 -3.93 -1.84
C THR A 201 -8.41 -2.83 -1.03
N TYR A 202 -7.94 -1.78 -1.69
CA TYR A 202 -7.29 -0.64 -1.04
C TYR A 202 -8.23 0.06 -0.06
N PHE A 203 -9.39 0.48 -0.54
CA PHE A 203 -10.37 1.24 0.28
C PHE A 203 -11.00 0.36 1.35
N VAL A 204 -11.53 -0.81 0.97
CA VAL A 204 -12.18 -1.74 1.90
C VAL A 204 -11.19 -2.24 2.95
N GLY A 205 -9.97 -2.53 2.50
CA GLY A 205 -8.88 -2.97 3.36
C GLY A 205 -8.46 -1.91 4.36
N TYR A 206 -8.21 -0.69 3.89
CA TYR A 206 -7.85 0.43 4.76
C TYR A 206 -8.89 0.67 5.86
N VAL A 207 -10.17 0.75 5.50
CA VAL A 207 -11.25 0.91 6.49
C VAL A 207 -11.25 -0.25 7.48
N GLY A 208 -11.16 -1.49 6.98
CA GLY A 208 -11.15 -2.69 7.82
C GLY A 208 -9.97 -2.76 8.79
N VAL A 209 -8.76 -2.42 8.33
CA VAL A 209 -7.54 -2.42 9.18
C VAL A 209 -7.56 -1.26 10.17
N ARG A 210 -7.92 -0.05 9.73
CA ARG A 210 -8.05 1.12 10.62
C ARG A 210 -9.03 0.85 11.76
N ASP A 211 -10.20 0.34 11.44
CA ASP A 211 -11.24 0.06 12.43
C ASP A 211 -10.80 -1.10 13.36
N LEU A 212 -10.11 -2.12 12.82
CA LEU A 212 -9.53 -3.19 13.63
C LEU A 212 -8.49 -2.67 14.63
N VAL A 213 -7.56 -1.82 14.18
CA VAL A 213 -6.56 -1.19 15.06
C VAL A 213 -7.24 -0.34 16.15
N ALA A 214 -8.29 0.40 15.80
CA ALA A 214 -9.06 1.18 16.77
C ALA A 214 -9.72 0.28 17.83
N ASP A 215 -10.28 -0.85 17.43
CA ASP A 215 -10.91 -1.80 18.37
C ASP A 215 -9.87 -2.48 19.28
N VAL A 216 -8.70 -2.87 18.75
CA VAL A 216 -7.59 -3.40 19.58
C VAL A 216 -7.16 -2.36 20.61
N ARG A 217 -7.02 -1.08 20.23
CA ARG A 217 -6.69 0.00 21.17
C ARG A 217 -7.76 0.20 22.23
N ALA A 218 -9.03 0.12 21.86
CA ALA A 218 -10.14 0.25 22.79
C ALA A 218 -10.19 -0.91 23.79
N ALA A 219 -9.91 -2.14 23.34
CA ALA A 219 -9.83 -3.32 24.19
C ALA A 219 -8.60 -3.31 25.12
N HIS A 220 -7.50 -2.66 24.67
CA HIS A 220 -6.22 -2.63 25.39
C HIS A 220 -5.68 -1.20 25.54
N PRO A 221 -6.31 -0.33 26.34
CA PRO A 221 -5.95 1.10 26.42
C PRO A 221 -4.51 1.39 26.90
N SER A 222 -3.90 0.43 27.60
CA SER A 222 -2.51 0.53 28.08
C SER A 222 -1.44 0.07 27.10
N TRP A 223 -1.83 -0.50 25.95
CA TRP A 223 -0.88 -1.00 24.98
C TRP A 223 -0.21 0.15 24.21
N THR A 224 1.09 -0.04 23.97
CA THR A 224 1.87 0.82 23.07
C THR A 224 1.47 0.58 21.61
N ASP A 225 1.86 1.49 20.73
CA ASP A 225 1.68 1.31 19.27
C ASP A 225 2.25 -0.02 18.80
N ARG A 226 3.46 -0.39 19.28
CA ARG A 226 4.10 -1.66 18.95
C ARG A 226 3.23 -2.85 19.36
N GLN A 227 2.74 -2.88 20.57
CA GLN A 227 1.91 -3.99 21.05
C GLN A 227 0.63 -4.15 20.23
N VAL A 228 0.01 -3.05 19.86
CA VAL A 228 -1.20 -3.05 19.02
C VAL A 228 -0.89 -3.58 17.62
N HIS A 229 0.13 -3.05 16.96
CA HIS A 229 0.47 -3.43 15.59
C HIS A 229 1.01 -4.86 15.51
N ASP A 230 1.88 -5.26 16.44
CA ASP A 230 2.41 -6.63 16.50
C ASP A 230 1.28 -7.64 16.72
N ALA A 231 0.28 -7.33 17.55
CA ALA A 231 -0.88 -8.19 17.74
C ALA A 231 -1.70 -8.35 16.45
N VAL A 232 -1.92 -7.27 15.71
CA VAL A 232 -2.63 -7.30 14.42
C VAL A 232 -1.87 -8.14 13.39
N LEU A 233 -0.54 -8.01 13.33
CA LEU A 233 0.33 -8.70 12.38
C LEU A 233 0.62 -10.16 12.76
N ALA A 234 0.49 -10.54 14.04
CA ALA A 234 0.85 -11.87 14.55
C ALA A 234 0.06 -13.05 13.94
N HIS A 235 -1.04 -12.76 13.28
CA HIS A 235 -1.91 -13.78 12.71
C HIS A 235 -1.71 -14.01 11.21
N GLY A 236 -0.76 -13.30 10.58
CA GLY A 236 -0.53 -13.34 9.14
C GLY A 236 -1.61 -12.59 8.35
N SER A 237 -1.61 -12.76 7.03
CA SER A 237 -2.45 -12.00 6.09
C SER A 237 -3.90 -12.50 6.04
N VAL A 238 -4.60 -12.42 7.17
CA VAL A 238 -6.01 -12.80 7.32
C VAL A 238 -6.91 -11.58 7.13
N SER A 239 -8.11 -11.76 6.55
CA SER A 239 -9.00 -10.61 6.36
C SER A 239 -9.36 -9.95 7.71
N PRO A 240 -9.52 -8.61 7.75
CA PRO A 240 -9.79 -7.87 8.99
C PRO A 240 -11.00 -8.41 9.77
N ARG A 241 -12.03 -8.89 9.05
CA ARG A 241 -13.21 -9.50 9.66
C ARG A 241 -12.86 -10.72 10.52
N HIS A 242 -12.00 -11.60 10.04
CA HIS A 242 -11.62 -12.81 10.78
C HIS A 242 -10.54 -12.53 11.81
N LEU A 243 -9.71 -11.50 11.62
CA LEU A 243 -8.75 -11.06 12.62
C LEU A 243 -9.43 -10.61 13.91
N ARG A 244 -10.60 -9.95 13.85
CA ARG A 244 -11.38 -9.62 15.06
C ARG A 244 -11.63 -10.85 15.94
N THR A 245 -12.11 -11.94 15.35
CA THR A 245 -12.34 -13.19 16.08
C THR A 245 -11.05 -13.78 16.66
N LEU A 246 -9.93 -13.74 15.90
CA LEU A 246 -8.63 -14.25 16.35
C LEU A 246 -8.02 -13.42 17.48
N LEU A 247 -8.35 -12.15 17.55
CA LEU A 247 -7.92 -11.20 18.58
C LEU A 247 -8.88 -11.16 19.80
N GLY A 248 -10.00 -11.90 19.73
CA GLY A 248 -10.98 -11.94 20.82
C GLY A 248 -11.84 -10.68 20.94
N LEU A 249 -12.03 -9.94 19.83
CA LEU A 249 -12.82 -8.70 19.73
C LEU A 249 -14.25 -8.97 19.29
#